data_74805b45a8e7ff7d1c90315e0cad5854
#
_entry.id   74805b45a8e7ff7d1c90315e0cad5854
#
_cell.length_a   1.000
_cell.length_b   1.000
_cell.length_c   1.000
_cell.angle_alpha   90.00
_cell.angle_beta   90.00
_cell.angle_gamma   90.00
#
_symmetry.space_group_name_H-M   'P 1'
#
loop_
_entity.id
_entity.type
_entity.pdbx_description
1 polymer ?
#
loop_
_entity_poly.entity_id
_entity_poly.type
_entity_poly.pdbx_seq_one_letter_code
_entity_poly.pdbx_strand_id
1 'polypeptide(L)'
;MDRRKRTGVALAAGLLFLFVTEILLLFLAGNSLYKEEQGKLGALVLSHPEQETEYIELFDRGKQRNRQEEEAGKELEERYGYTPFDGRSVKTFAAYGIGMVMVFVAGLGVSWVLFLRNKRDRQQDENNQEELREKYIELQNHFEKVREKLSREENNIKSLITDISHQLKTPIASLKMSCELAGSADLTWEEREEFYKKEWDEIQRLENLLDSLIHVSRLESGMIQIQPEMGSLKNTLVQAVNSVYMKAYEKSIDISLDEFQDVQIVHDSKWTGEVFVNILDNAVKYSPEHTEIRIRVTELATCMMLEFIDQGTGIPAEEAHRVFQRFYRGNQEYVKKQEGSGVGLYLARKILEEQKGTICVKVAPEGGNNFVVTLPKK
;
A
#
# COMPACT_ATOMS: atom_id res chain seq x y z
N MET A 1 -56.63 -3.31 23.71
CA MET A 1 -55.32 -3.96 23.79
C MET A 1 -54.29 -2.86 23.98
N ASP A 2 -53.69 -2.82 25.16
CA ASP A 2 -52.95 -1.73 25.77
C ASP A 2 -51.77 -1.28 24.89
N ARG A 3 -51.62 0.05 24.68
CA ARG A 3 -50.53 0.65 23.90
C ARG A 3 -49.14 0.13 24.33
N ARG A 4 -49.01 -0.23 25.64
CA ARG A 4 -47.81 -0.87 26.20
C ARG A 4 -47.51 -2.27 25.62
N LYS A 5 -48.54 -3.08 25.32
CA LYS A 5 -48.34 -4.40 24.70
C LYS A 5 -47.96 -4.29 23.23
N ARG A 6 -48.47 -3.28 22.50
CA ARG A 6 -48.08 -3.04 21.09
C ARG A 6 -46.63 -2.56 20.95
N THR A 7 -46.15 -1.70 21.85
CA THR A 7 -44.73 -1.29 21.84
C THR A 7 -43.80 -2.43 22.24
N GLY A 8 -44.17 -3.28 23.21
CA GLY A 8 -43.37 -4.46 23.57
C GLY A 8 -43.28 -5.50 22.46
N VAL A 9 -44.38 -5.76 21.77
CA VAL A 9 -44.44 -6.70 20.63
C VAL A 9 -43.66 -6.15 19.43
N ALA A 10 -43.76 -4.85 19.15
CA ALA A 10 -42.99 -4.23 18.07
C ALA A 10 -41.47 -4.25 18.36
N LEU A 11 -41.07 -4.07 19.63
CA LEU A 11 -39.67 -4.13 20.05
C LEU A 11 -39.12 -5.58 19.94
N ALA A 12 -39.92 -6.59 20.37
CA ALA A 12 -39.53 -7.98 20.23
C ALA A 12 -39.44 -8.44 18.77
N ALA A 13 -40.36 -8.00 17.92
CA ALA A 13 -40.33 -8.28 16.49
C ALA A 13 -39.11 -7.59 15.79
N GLY A 14 -38.75 -6.37 16.20
CA GLY A 14 -37.56 -5.65 15.68
C GLY A 14 -36.24 -6.36 16.07
N LEU A 15 -36.13 -6.84 17.32
CA LEU A 15 -34.99 -7.61 17.79
C LEU A 15 -34.86 -8.96 17.06
N LEU A 16 -35.96 -9.64 16.82
CA LEU A 16 -35.99 -10.89 16.07
C LEU A 16 -35.54 -10.66 14.61
N PHE A 17 -36.00 -9.59 13.98
CA PHE A 17 -35.60 -9.24 12.63
C PHE A 17 -34.11 -8.91 12.55
N LEU A 18 -33.58 -8.15 13.51
CA LEU A 18 -32.13 -7.87 13.59
C LEU A 18 -31.32 -9.15 13.79
N PHE A 19 -31.75 -10.05 14.64
CA PHE A 19 -31.10 -11.35 14.87
C PHE A 19 -31.09 -12.23 13.60
N VAL A 20 -32.17 -12.25 12.85
CA VAL A 20 -32.28 -13.00 11.58
C VAL A 20 -31.39 -12.39 10.51
N THR A 21 -31.30 -11.04 10.41
CA THR A 21 -30.39 -10.38 9.45
C THR A 21 -28.93 -10.61 9.83
N GLU A 22 -28.59 -10.69 11.11
CA GLU A 22 -27.26 -11.00 11.63
C GLU A 22 -26.81 -12.41 11.22
N ILE A 23 -27.66 -13.40 11.41
CA ILE A 23 -27.39 -14.79 10.99
C ILE A 23 -27.22 -14.87 9.47
N LEU A 24 -28.04 -14.16 8.70
CA LEU A 24 -27.93 -14.12 7.24
C LEU A 24 -26.61 -13.52 6.77
N LEU A 25 -26.15 -12.45 7.39
CA LEU A 25 -24.86 -11.81 7.07
C LEU A 25 -23.67 -12.71 7.42
N LEU A 26 -23.70 -13.40 8.57
CA LEU A 26 -22.69 -14.40 8.93
C LEU A 26 -22.65 -15.55 7.93
N PHE A 27 -23.80 -16.01 7.48
CA PHE A 27 -23.90 -17.06 6.46
C PHE A 27 -23.33 -16.61 5.11
N LEU A 28 -23.64 -15.39 4.67
CA LEU A 28 -23.12 -14.82 3.43
C LEU A 28 -21.59 -14.62 3.50
N ALA A 29 -21.07 -14.17 4.64
CA ALA A 29 -19.64 -14.03 4.86
C ALA A 29 -18.94 -15.41 4.86
N GLY A 30 -19.51 -16.42 5.51
CA GLY A 30 -19.02 -17.80 5.48
C GLY A 30 -19.00 -18.37 4.06
N ASN A 31 -20.05 -18.11 3.29
CA ASN A 31 -20.15 -18.55 1.89
C ASN A 31 -19.13 -17.83 0.98
N SER A 32 -18.82 -16.57 1.27
CA SER A 32 -17.77 -15.82 0.55
C SER A 32 -16.38 -16.39 0.81
N LEU A 33 -16.08 -16.73 2.09
CA LEU A 33 -14.82 -17.39 2.46
C LEU A 33 -14.69 -18.77 1.81
N TYR A 34 -15.77 -19.54 1.83
CA TYR A 34 -15.82 -20.86 1.20
C TYR A 34 -15.53 -20.78 -0.31
N LYS A 35 -16.10 -19.80 -1.01
CA LYS A 35 -15.83 -19.57 -2.43
C LYS A 35 -14.38 -19.14 -2.69
N GLU A 36 -13.78 -18.35 -1.79
CA GLU A 36 -12.40 -17.94 -1.90
C GLU A 36 -11.45 -19.13 -1.70
N GLU A 37 -11.72 -19.99 -0.71
CA GLU A 37 -10.97 -21.24 -0.49
C GLU A 37 -11.09 -22.19 -1.69
N GLN A 38 -12.30 -22.36 -2.24
CA GLN A 38 -12.50 -23.13 -3.47
C GLN A 38 -11.72 -22.55 -4.66
N GLY A 39 -11.66 -21.23 -4.78
CA GLY A 39 -10.88 -20.56 -5.83
C GLY A 39 -9.38 -20.83 -5.70
N LYS A 40 -8.84 -20.79 -4.48
CA LYS A 40 -7.43 -21.11 -4.20
C LYS A 40 -7.12 -22.58 -4.51
N LEU A 41 -7.99 -23.50 -4.10
CA LEU A 41 -7.87 -24.92 -4.42
C LEU A 41 -7.94 -25.17 -5.94
N GLY A 42 -8.91 -24.55 -6.61
CA GLY A 42 -9.03 -24.65 -8.08
C GLY A 42 -7.78 -24.12 -8.82
N ALA A 43 -7.20 -23.02 -8.35
CA ALA A 43 -5.96 -22.49 -8.92
C ALA A 43 -4.77 -23.43 -8.72
N LEU A 44 -4.66 -24.09 -7.55
CA LEU A 44 -3.65 -25.09 -7.25
C LEU A 44 -3.80 -26.33 -8.16
N VAL A 45 -5.01 -26.86 -8.29
CA VAL A 45 -5.33 -28.00 -9.16
C VAL A 45 -5.04 -27.69 -10.63
N LEU A 46 -5.38 -26.48 -11.10
CA LEU A 46 -5.10 -26.06 -12.47
C LEU A 46 -3.60 -25.87 -12.74
N SER A 47 -2.83 -25.48 -11.73
CA SER A 47 -1.37 -25.32 -11.88
C SER A 47 -0.63 -26.67 -11.89
N HIS A 48 -1.16 -27.71 -11.21
CA HIS A 48 -0.57 -29.04 -11.10
C HIS A 48 -1.67 -30.14 -11.18
N PRO A 49 -2.20 -30.40 -12.37
CA PRO A 49 -3.33 -31.34 -12.56
C PRO A 49 -3.03 -32.78 -12.12
N GLU A 50 -1.76 -33.17 -12.14
CA GLU A 50 -1.31 -34.49 -11.70
C GLU A 50 -1.38 -34.72 -10.18
N GLN A 51 -1.54 -33.66 -9.39
CA GLN A 51 -1.63 -33.73 -7.93
C GLN A 51 -3.04 -33.44 -7.41
N GLU A 52 -4.06 -33.42 -8.28
CA GLU A 52 -5.45 -33.09 -7.93
C GLU A 52 -5.97 -33.90 -6.74
N THR A 53 -5.74 -35.22 -6.75
CA THR A 53 -6.22 -36.12 -5.69
C THR A 53 -5.56 -35.83 -4.34
N GLU A 54 -4.28 -35.48 -4.34
CA GLU A 54 -3.50 -35.14 -3.16
C GLU A 54 -3.97 -33.81 -2.54
N TYR A 55 -4.22 -32.81 -3.37
CA TYR A 55 -4.73 -31.51 -2.91
C TYR A 55 -6.15 -31.61 -2.34
N ILE A 56 -7.03 -32.42 -2.93
CA ILE A 56 -8.39 -32.64 -2.43
C ILE A 56 -8.33 -33.37 -1.08
N GLU A 57 -7.48 -34.41 -0.95
CA GLU A 57 -7.30 -35.11 0.33
C GLU A 57 -6.73 -34.21 1.42
N LEU A 58 -5.75 -33.38 1.12
CA LEU A 58 -5.16 -32.41 2.04
C LEU A 58 -6.20 -31.39 2.51
N PHE A 59 -7.07 -30.94 1.62
CA PHE A 59 -8.12 -29.97 1.93
C PHE A 59 -9.23 -30.58 2.78
N ASP A 60 -9.59 -31.83 2.56
CA ASP A 60 -10.60 -32.55 3.36
C ASP A 60 -10.05 -32.97 4.74
N ARG A 61 -8.76 -33.35 4.82
CA ARG A 61 -8.04 -33.58 6.09
C ARG A 61 -7.88 -32.34 6.95
N GLY A 62 -7.91 -31.13 6.36
CA GLY A 62 -7.80 -29.86 7.09
C GLY A 62 -8.86 -29.66 8.17
N LYS A 63 -9.89 -30.50 8.21
CA LYS A 63 -10.88 -30.58 9.33
C LYS A 63 -10.34 -31.28 10.59
N GLN A 64 -9.25 -32.05 10.49
CA GLN A 64 -8.56 -32.68 11.61
C GLN A 64 -7.08 -32.31 11.55
N ARG A 65 -6.75 -31.07 11.94
CA ARG A 65 -5.37 -30.59 11.94
C ARG A 65 -4.52 -31.39 12.92
N ASN A 66 -3.42 -31.94 12.41
CA ASN A 66 -2.39 -32.57 13.22
C ASN A 66 -1.46 -31.47 13.79
N ARG A 67 -1.01 -31.63 15.04
CA ARG A 67 -0.12 -30.70 15.74
C ARG A 67 1.16 -30.37 14.96
N GLN A 68 1.67 -31.33 14.18
CA GLN A 68 2.84 -31.14 13.32
C GLN A 68 2.57 -30.20 12.13
N GLU A 69 1.37 -30.21 11.58
CA GLU A 69 0.96 -29.31 10.48
C GLU A 69 0.78 -27.88 10.98
N GLU A 70 0.31 -27.69 12.22
CA GLU A 70 0.24 -26.36 12.85
C GLU A 70 1.63 -25.77 13.15
N GLU A 71 2.58 -26.62 13.59
CA GLU A 71 3.97 -26.20 13.85
C GLU A 71 4.68 -25.83 12.55
N ALA A 72 4.51 -26.63 11.49
CA ALA A 72 5.05 -26.32 10.16
C ALA A 72 4.44 -25.04 9.56
N GLY A 73 3.14 -24.80 9.77
CA GLY A 73 2.46 -23.57 9.37
C GLY A 73 3.04 -22.34 10.06
N LYS A 74 3.32 -22.41 11.36
CA LYS A 74 3.96 -21.32 12.12
C LYS A 74 5.39 -21.06 11.67
N GLU A 75 6.15 -22.10 11.36
CA GLU A 75 7.52 -21.94 10.84
C GLU A 75 7.55 -21.24 9.47
N LEU A 76 6.55 -21.53 8.61
CA LEU A 76 6.37 -20.82 7.33
C LEU A 76 5.96 -19.37 7.52
N GLU A 77 5.09 -19.08 8.50
CA GLU A 77 4.68 -17.73 8.87
C GLU A 77 5.89 -16.91 9.36
N GLU A 78 6.73 -17.46 10.24
CA GLU A 78 7.93 -16.78 10.75
C GLU A 78 9.00 -16.57 9.67
N ARG A 79 9.19 -17.56 8.79
CA ARG A 79 10.26 -17.53 7.77
C ARG A 79 9.94 -16.62 6.58
N TYR A 80 8.69 -16.57 6.15
CA TYR A 80 8.28 -15.88 4.93
C TYR A 80 7.34 -14.71 5.17
N GLY A 81 6.93 -14.44 6.43
CA GLY A 81 5.96 -13.41 6.78
C GLY A 81 4.58 -13.66 6.15
N TYR A 82 4.31 -14.93 5.77
CA TYR A 82 3.03 -15.33 5.18
C TYR A 82 2.04 -15.58 6.29
N THR A 83 1.09 -14.68 6.45
CA THR A 83 -0.08 -14.97 7.29
C THR A 83 -1.14 -15.64 6.41
N PRO A 84 -1.63 -16.84 6.78
CA PRO A 84 -2.69 -17.54 6.03
C PRO A 84 -4.01 -16.75 5.97
N PHE A 85 -4.15 -15.75 6.82
CA PHE A 85 -5.19 -14.73 6.70
C PHE A 85 -4.69 -13.57 5.86
N ASP A 86 -4.99 -13.61 4.57
CA ASP A 86 -4.90 -12.41 3.74
C ASP A 86 -5.74 -11.32 4.42
N GLY A 87 -5.11 -10.21 4.78
CA GLY A 87 -5.73 -9.12 5.56
C GLY A 87 -7.04 -8.57 4.97
N ARG A 88 -7.42 -9.05 3.80
CA ARG A 88 -8.67 -8.78 3.10
C ARG A 88 -9.89 -9.36 3.82
N SER A 89 -9.82 -10.63 4.20
CA SER A 89 -10.92 -11.32 4.88
C SER A 89 -11.16 -10.74 6.27
N VAL A 90 -10.07 -10.44 7.01
CA VAL A 90 -10.17 -9.81 8.34
C VAL A 90 -10.71 -8.38 8.23
N LYS A 91 -10.27 -7.58 7.24
CA LYS A 91 -10.78 -6.23 7.00
C LYS A 91 -12.25 -6.23 6.59
N THR A 92 -12.65 -7.19 5.78
CA THR A 92 -14.06 -7.36 5.38
C THR A 92 -14.93 -7.76 6.58
N PHE A 93 -14.46 -8.70 7.41
CA PHE A 93 -15.14 -9.08 8.65
C PHE A 93 -15.23 -7.93 9.66
N ALA A 94 -14.13 -7.19 9.85
CA ALA A 94 -14.11 -6.03 10.73
C ALA A 94 -15.06 -4.92 10.24
N ALA A 95 -15.12 -4.67 8.94
CA ALA A 95 -16.02 -3.68 8.33
C ALA A 95 -17.51 -4.08 8.54
N TYR A 96 -17.86 -5.34 8.33
CA TYR A 96 -19.21 -5.85 8.60
C TYR A 96 -19.53 -5.87 10.10
N GLY A 97 -18.57 -6.28 10.96
CA GLY A 97 -18.74 -6.29 12.42
C GLY A 97 -18.93 -4.87 12.99
N ILE A 98 -18.16 -3.90 12.53
CA ILE A 98 -18.31 -2.50 12.90
C ILE A 98 -19.66 -1.94 12.41
N GLY A 99 -20.06 -2.25 11.18
CA GLY A 99 -21.37 -1.86 10.65
C GLY A 99 -22.53 -2.44 11.45
N MET A 100 -22.45 -3.70 11.87
CA MET A 100 -23.45 -4.40 12.70
C MET A 100 -23.57 -3.79 14.08
N VAL A 101 -22.45 -3.57 14.76
CA VAL A 101 -22.44 -2.92 16.09
C VAL A 101 -23.04 -1.52 16.02
N MET A 102 -22.75 -0.77 14.94
CA MET A 102 -23.28 0.58 14.73
C MET A 102 -24.81 0.58 14.49
N VAL A 103 -25.32 -0.35 13.69
CA VAL A 103 -26.78 -0.50 13.44
C VAL A 103 -27.50 -0.94 14.72
N PHE A 104 -26.90 -1.84 15.51
CA PHE A 104 -27.45 -2.32 16.78
C PHE A 104 -27.47 -1.18 17.83
N VAL A 105 -26.37 -0.43 17.94
CA VAL A 105 -26.27 0.72 18.85
C VAL A 105 -27.23 1.86 18.43
N ALA A 106 -27.35 2.13 17.10
CA ALA A 106 -28.33 3.10 16.60
C ALA A 106 -29.76 2.65 16.84
N GLY A 107 -30.08 1.37 16.64
CA GLY A 107 -31.40 0.78 16.94
C GLY A 107 -31.77 0.85 18.42
N LEU A 108 -30.82 0.53 19.31
CA LEU A 108 -30.99 0.69 20.75
C LEU A 108 -31.17 2.15 21.17
N GLY A 109 -30.41 3.08 20.55
CA GLY A 109 -30.52 4.51 20.80
C GLY A 109 -31.90 5.09 20.40
N VAL A 110 -32.39 4.72 19.23
CA VAL A 110 -33.73 5.11 18.77
C VAL A 110 -34.84 4.51 19.66
N SER A 111 -34.72 3.21 20.04
CA SER A 111 -35.65 2.57 20.97
C SER A 111 -35.67 3.21 22.37
N TRP A 112 -34.48 3.63 22.84
CA TRP A 112 -34.34 4.31 24.15
C TRP A 112 -34.95 5.72 24.13
N VAL A 113 -34.76 6.48 23.05
CA VAL A 113 -35.38 7.80 22.87
C VAL A 113 -36.90 7.70 22.83
N LEU A 114 -37.43 6.70 22.14
CA LEU A 114 -38.89 6.43 22.12
C LEU A 114 -39.43 6.01 23.46
N PHE A 115 -38.67 5.24 24.24
CA PHE A 115 -39.03 4.82 25.60
C PHE A 115 -39.03 5.99 26.58
N LEU A 116 -38.03 6.87 26.52
CA LEU A 116 -37.93 8.09 27.33
C LEU A 116 -39.01 9.14 26.96
N ARG A 117 -39.34 9.24 25.66
CA ARG A 117 -40.41 10.09 25.14
C ARG A 117 -41.80 9.73 25.66
N ASN A 118 -41.98 8.45 25.96
CA ASN A 118 -43.23 7.93 26.51
C ASN A 118 -43.34 8.09 28.03
N LYS A 119 -42.25 8.44 28.71
CA LYS A 119 -42.14 8.52 30.15
C LYS A 119 -42.07 9.92 30.75
N ARG A 120 -41.89 10.92 29.97
CA ARG A 120 -41.81 12.32 30.40
C ARG A 120 -42.90 13.14 29.75
N ASP A 121 -43.76 13.69 30.61
CA ASP A 121 -44.72 14.72 30.25
C ASP A 121 -44.02 16.04 29.91
N ARG A 122 -44.40 16.52 28.86
CA ARG A 122 -44.52 17.79 28.11
C ARG A 122 -43.70 19.04 28.46
N GLN A 123 -42.90 19.17 29.48
CA GLN A 123 -42.30 20.45 29.85
C GLN A 123 -40.77 20.57 29.75
N GLN A 124 -40.08 19.50 29.37
CA GLN A 124 -38.62 19.51 29.27
C GLN A 124 -38.06 19.24 27.85
N ASP A 125 -38.92 19.18 26.84
CA ASP A 125 -38.61 18.60 25.51
C ASP A 125 -37.85 19.52 24.55
N GLU A 126 -37.88 20.83 24.66
CA GLU A 126 -37.26 21.70 23.63
C GLU A 126 -35.73 21.76 23.73
N ASN A 127 -35.19 21.85 24.94
CA ASN A 127 -33.70 21.92 25.07
C ASN A 127 -32.99 20.57 24.84
N ASN A 128 -33.67 19.44 25.14
CA ASN A 128 -33.05 18.10 24.89
C ASN A 128 -33.12 17.69 23.40
N GLN A 129 -34.04 18.23 22.64
CA GLN A 129 -34.15 17.96 21.19
C GLN A 129 -33.02 18.63 20.39
N GLU A 130 -32.57 19.78 20.78
CA GLU A 130 -31.46 20.47 20.13
C GLU A 130 -30.12 19.74 20.38
N GLU A 131 -29.84 19.37 21.64
CA GLU A 131 -28.63 18.62 22.00
C GLU A 131 -28.58 17.23 21.34
N LEU A 132 -29.72 16.56 21.22
CA LEU A 132 -29.80 15.25 20.54
C LEU A 132 -29.62 15.40 19.02
N ARG A 133 -30.12 16.50 18.43
CA ARG A 133 -29.92 16.83 17.02
C ARG A 133 -28.43 17.11 16.71
N GLU A 134 -27.75 17.84 17.56
CA GLU A 134 -26.35 18.13 17.39
C GLU A 134 -25.49 16.84 17.46
N LYS A 135 -25.76 15.99 18.46
CA LYS A 135 -25.07 14.69 18.59
C LYS A 135 -25.38 13.74 17.42
N TYR A 136 -26.61 13.77 16.91
CA TYR A 136 -27.00 12.97 15.74
C TYR A 136 -26.30 13.46 14.46
N ILE A 137 -26.21 14.77 14.28
CA ILE A 137 -25.48 15.37 13.17
C ILE A 137 -23.97 15.05 13.27
N GLU A 138 -23.40 15.13 14.48
CA GLU A 138 -22.01 14.79 14.74
C GLU A 138 -21.73 13.30 14.45
N LEU A 139 -22.64 12.41 14.86
CA LEU A 139 -22.54 10.98 14.60
C LEU A 139 -22.70 10.66 13.10
N GLN A 140 -23.64 11.28 12.40
CA GLN A 140 -23.78 11.17 10.95
C GLN A 140 -22.52 11.65 10.23
N ASN A 141 -21.98 12.80 10.62
CA ASN A 141 -20.74 13.33 10.05
C ASN A 141 -19.55 12.41 10.32
N HIS A 142 -19.50 11.80 11.49
CA HIS A 142 -18.46 10.79 11.80
C HIS A 142 -18.64 9.53 10.95
N PHE A 143 -19.85 9.05 10.79
CA PHE A 143 -20.18 7.89 9.97
C PHE A 143 -19.87 8.13 8.48
N GLU A 144 -20.21 9.29 7.96
CA GLU A 144 -19.86 9.67 6.59
C GLU A 144 -18.34 9.72 6.38
N LYS A 145 -17.59 10.29 7.33
CA LYS A 145 -16.12 10.30 7.27
C LYS A 145 -15.51 8.90 7.27
N VAL A 146 -16.04 8.00 8.12
CA VAL A 146 -15.58 6.61 8.16
C VAL A 146 -15.93 5.88 6.86
N ARG A 147 -17.14 6.07 6.35
CA ARG A 147 -17.57 5.49 5.07
C ARG A 147 -16.75 6.01 3.89
N GLU A 148 -16.47 7.31 3.87
CA GLU A 148 -15.60 7.88 2.85
C GLU A 148 -14.19 7.32 2.94
N LYS A 149 -13.65 7.15 4.15
CA LYS A 149 -12.33 6.55 4.36
C LYS A 149 -12.29 5.10 3.85
N LEU A 150 -13.27 4.29 4.21
CA LEU A 150 -13.40 2.91 3.74
C LEU A 150 -13.54 2.82 2.21
N SER A 151 -14.37 3.70 1.63
CA SER A 151 -14.54 3.75 0.18
C SER A 151 -13.24 4.16 -0.54
N ARG A 152 -12.48 5.08 0.03
CA ARG A 152 -11.15 5.45 -0.50
C ARG A 152 -10.16 4.31 -0.41
N GLU A 153 -10.14 3.57 0.71
CA GLU A 153 -9.28 2.40 0.89
C GLU A 153 -9.66 1.29 -0.10
N GLU A 154 -10.93 1.01 -0.28
CA GLU A 154 -11.43 0.04 -1.27
C GLU A 154 -11.01 0.41 -2.70
N ASN A 155 -11.18 1.67 -3.07
CA ASN A 155 -10.77 2.16 -4.39
C ASN A 155 -9.25 2.11 -4.58
N ASN A 156 -8.47 2.40 -3.54
CA ASN A 156 -7.02 2.28 -3.56
C ASN A 156 -6.58 0.83 -3.79
N ILE A 157 -7.23 -0.13 -3.14
CA ILE A 157 -6.94 -1.56 -3.32
C ILE A 157 -7.31 -2.01 -4.74
N LYS A 158 -8.48 -1.61 -5.25
CA LYS A 158 -8.89 -1.93 -6.64
C LYS A 158 -7.92 -1.35 -7.67
N SER A 159 -7.50 -0.11 -7.47
CA SER A 159 -6.48 0.53 -8.31
C SER A 159 -5.16 -0.24 -8.25
N LEU A 160 -4.70 -0.61 -7.05
CA LEU A 160 -3.47 -1.37 -6.85
C LEU A 160 -3.50 -2.71 -7.61
N ILE A 161 -4.59 -3.48 -7.48
CA ILE A 161 -4.75 -4.76 -8.18
C ILE A 161 -4.72 -4.56 -9.71
N THR A 162 -5.37 -3.52 -10.19
CA THR A 162 -5.39 -3.19 -11.63
C THR A 162 -3.99 -2.83 -12.12
N ASP A 163 -3.29 -1.99 -11.39
CA ASP A 163 -1.93 -1.56 -11.71
C ASP A 163 -0.97 -2.76 -11.72
N ILE A 164 -1.03 -3.62 -10.70
CA ILE A 164 -0.26 -4.88 -10.62
C ILE A 164 -0.53 -5.76 -11.84
N SER A 165 -1.80 -5.96 -12.17
CA SER A 165 -2.19 -6.81 -13.29
C SER A 165 -1.61 -6.31 -14.61
N HIS A 166 -1.63 -5.00 -14.83
CA HIS A 166 -1.04 -4.38 -16.02
C HIS A 166 0.48 -4.51 -16.04
N GLN A 167 1.15 -4.27 -14.91
CA GLN A 167 2.61 -4.33 -14.81
C GLN A 167 3.16 -5.74 -14.92
N LEU A 168 2.42 -6.77 -14.50
CA LEU A 168 2.79 -8.18 -14.66
C LEU A 168 2.51 -8.70 -16.07
N LYS A 169 1.42 -8.28 -16.72
CA LYS A 169 1.03 -8.80 -18.03
C LYS A 169 2.09 -8.54 -19.11
N THR A 170 2.72 -7.38 -19.08
CA THR A 170 3.71 -6.98 -20.09
C THR A 170 4.97 -7.85 -20.06
N PRO A 171 5.70 -8.00 -18.91
CA PRO A 171 6.89 -8.83 -18.85
C PRO A 171 6.57 -10.32 -19.08
N ILE A 172 5.42 -10.82 -18.60
CA ILE A 172 5.02 -12.20 -18.85
C ILE A 172 4.76 -12.44 -20.35
N ALA A 173 4.14 -11.49 -21.04
CA ALA A 173 3.92 -11.60 -22.48
C ALA A 173 5.26 -11.53 -23.25
N SER A 174 6.19 -10.68 -22.84
CA SER A 174 7.54 -10.58 -23.39
C SER A 174 8.31 -11.88 -23.21
N LEU A 175 8.34 -12.43 -22.01
CA LEU A 175 8.96 -13.72 -21.69
C LEU A 175 8.38 -14.85 -22.57
N LYS A 176 7.06 -14.94 -22.62
CA LYS A 176 6.39 -15.96 -23.45
C LYS A 176 6.81 -15.86 -24.90
N MET A 177 6.84 -14.66 -25.47
CA MET A 177 7.26 -14.42 -26.85
C MET A 177 8.72 -14.77 -27.07
N SER A 178 9.63 -14.41 -26.14
CA SER A 178 11.04 -14.76 -26.22
C SER A 178 11.25 -16.27 -26.16
N CYS A 179 10.59 -16.99 -25.26
CA CYS A 179 10.64 -18.45 -25.18
C CYS A 179 10.12 -19.14 -26.46
N GLU A 180 9.03 -18.63 -27.04
CA GLU A 180 8.49 -19.16 -28.30
C GLU A 180 9.50 -18.98 -29.46
N LEU A 181 10.15 -17.81 -29.52
CA LEU A 181 11.15 -17.52 -30.56
C LEU A 181 12.46 -18.29 -30.34
N ALA A 182 12.96 -18.38 -29.11
CA ALA A 182 14.17 -19.12 -28.76
C ALA A 182 14.05 -20.63 -29.07
N GLY A 183 12.83 -21.17 -29.09
CA GLY A 183 12.54 -22.56 -29.47
C GLY A 183 12.56 -22.83 -30.97
N SER A 184 12.70 -21.82 -31.84
CA SER A 184 12.74 -22.01 -33.28
C SER A 184 14.05 -22.68 -33.73
N ALA A 185 13.98 -23.60 -34.70
CA ALA A 185 15.12 -24.38 -35.17
C ALA A 185 16.13 -23.57 -36.00
N ASP A 186 15.71 -22.42 -36.50
CA ASP A 186 16.46 -21.62 -37.47
C ASP A 186 17.36 -20.55 -36.86
N LEU A 187 17.44 -20.46 -35.52
CA LEU A 187 18.24 -19.43 -34.83
C LEU A 187 19.73 -19.79 -34.80
N THR A 188 20.57 -18.82 -35.07
CA THR A 188 22.00 -18.91 -34.81
C THR A 188 22.29 -18.98 -33.29
N TRP A 189 23.52 -19.36 -32.93
CA TRP A 189 23.92 -19.42 -31.53
C TRP A 189 23.90 -18.03 -30.89
N GLU A 190 24.37 -17.00 -31.59
CA GLU A 190 24.39 -15.61 -31.16
C GLU A 190 22.97 -15.04 -30.90
N GLU A 191 22.04 -15.32 -31.84
CA GLU A 191 20.64 -14.92 -31.68
C GLU A 191 19.97 -15.59 -30.47
N ARG A 192 20.29 -16.85 -30.23
CA ARG A 192 19.77 -17.58 -29.07
C ARG A 192 20.30 -17.04 -27.75
N GLU A 193 21.59 -16.66 -27.72
CA GLU A 193 22.19 -16.03 -26.55
C GLU A 193 21.56 -14.65 -26.25
N GLU A 194 21.25 -13.89 -27.29
CA GLU A 194 20.52 -12.61 -27.15
C GLU A 194 19.12 -12.80 -26.56
N PHE A 195 18.39 -13.86 -26.96
CA PHE A 195 17.08 -14.18 -26.38
C PHE A 195 17.20 -14.60 -24.92
N TYR A 196 18.16 -15.44 -24.55
CA TYR A 196 18.40 -15.82 -23.14
C TYR A 196 18.73 -14.61 -22.28
N LYS A 197 19.51 -13.67 -22.80
CA LYS A 197 19.82 -12.43 -22.08
C LYS A 197 18.55 -11.59 -21.86
N LYS A 198 17.72 -11.44 -22.88
CA LYS A 198 16.43 -10.74 -22.76
C LYS A 198 15.47 -11.43 -21.78
N GLU A 199 15.44 -12.75 -21.76
CA GLU A 199 14.64 -13.53 -20.80
C GLU A 199 15.13 -13.27 -19.37
N TRP A 200 16.46 -13.28 -19.16
CA TRP A 200 17.05 -12.99 -17.85
C TRP A 200 16.73 -11.57 -17.37
N ASP A 201 16.88 -10.58 -18.24
CA ASP A 201 16.57 -9.19 -17.94
C ASP A 201 15.09 -9.02 -17.53
N GLU A 202 14.18 -9.74 -18.21
CA GLU A 202 12.75 -9.68 -17.91
C GLU A 202 12.38 -10.42 -16.61
N ILE A 203 13.08 -11.50 -16.26
CA ILE A 203 12.95 -12.16 -14.96
C ILE A 203 13.41 -11.22 -13.84
N GLN A 204 14.58 -10.59 -13.97
CA GLN A 204 15.08 -9.61 -13.01
C GLN A 204 14.10 -8.44 -12.82
N ARG A 205 13.47 -8.00 -13.92
CA ARG A 205 12.44 -6.97 -13.87
C ARG A 205 11.21 -7.41 -13.09
N LEU A 206 10.78 -8.67 -13.25
CA LEU A 206 9.67 -9.24 -12.46
C LEU A 206 10.01 -9.38 -10.99
N GLU A 207 11.23 -9.81 -10.65
CA GLU A 207 11.70 -9.87 -9.26
C GLU A 207 11.70 -8.48 -8.61
N ASN A 208 12.28 -7.48 -9.26
CA ASN A 208 12.29 -6.09 -8.79
C ASN A 208 10.86 -5.51 -8.62
N LEU A 209 9.94 -5.88 -9.51
CA LEU A 209 8.54 -5.48 -9.40
C LEU A 209 7.87 -6.15 -8.19
N LEU A 210 8.11 -7.44 -7.96
CA LEU A 210 7.57 -8.19 -6.83
C LEU A 210 8.06 -7.61 -5.50
N ASP A 211 9.35 -7.33 -5.37
CA ASP A 211 9.91 -6.70 -4.17
C ASP A 211 9.28 -5.32 -3.91
N SER A 212 9.13 -4.53 -4.97
CA SER A 212 8.46 -3.23 -4.89
C SER A 212 7.01 -3.35 -4.43
N LEU A 213 6.29 -4.37 -4.89
CA LEU A 213 4.91 -4.68 -4.48
C LEU A 213 4.83 -5.08 -3.01
N ILE A 214 5.78 -5.90 -2.55
CA ILE A 214 5.86 -6.30 -1.14
C ILE A 214 6.09 -5.07 -0.25
N HIS A 215 6.99 -4.17 -0.65
CA HIS A 215 7.24 -2.93 0.08
C HIS A 215 5.99 -2.03 0.15
N VAL A 216 5.29 -1.82 -0.97
CA VAL A 216 4.04 -1.04 -1.01
C VAL A 216 2.96 -1.70 -0.15
N SER A 217 2.76 -3.01 -0.29
CA SER A 217 1.77 -3.76 0.48
C SER A 217 2.00 -3.65 1.98
N ARG A 218 3.26 -3.80 2.43
CA ARG A 218 3.64 -3.67 3.84
C ARG A 218 3.43 -2.25 4.37
N LEU A 219 3.71 -1.24 3.56
CA LEU A 219 3.48 0.15 3.94
C LEU A 219 1.98 0.47 4.05
N GLU A 220 1.20 0.10 3.03
CA GLU A 220 -0.24 0.37 2.98
C GLU A 220 -1.04 -0.43 4.02
N SER A 221 -0.58 -1.63 4.39
CA SER A 221 -1.19 -2.42 5.46
C SER A 221 -0.82 -1.95 6.87
N GLY A 222 0.04 -0.92 7.01
CA GLY A 222 0.54 -0.47 8.30
C GLY A 222 1.49 -1.46 8.99
N MET A 223 1.96 -2.50 8.26
CA MET A 223 2.96 -3.44 8.78
C MET A 223 4.34 -2.78 8.93
N ILE A 224 4.62 -1.76 8.12
CA ILE A 224 5.79 -0.90 8.30
C ILE A 224 5.40 0.18 9.30
N GLN A 225 5.90 0.08 10.50
CA GLN A 225 5.80 1.12 11.51
C GLN A 225 7.03 2.01 11.37
N ILE A 226 6.82 3.23 10.90
CA ILE A 226 7.84 4.27 10.91
C ILE A 226 7.99 4.73 12.35
N GLN A 227 9.20 4.63 12.89
CA GLN A 227 9.52 4.99 14.28
C GLN A 227 10.50 6.16 14.27
N PRO A 228 10.01 7.40 14.23
CA PRO A 228 10.88 8.58 14.23
C PRO A 228 11.57 8.71 15.59
N GLU A 229 12.88 8.77 15.57
CA GLU A 229 13.75 8.99 16.74
C GLU A 229 14.70 10.15 16.48
N MET A 230 15.26 10.71 17.53
CA MET A 230 16.27 11.75 17.39
C MET A 230 17.53 11.16 16.76
N GLY A 231 17.90 11.64 15.59
CA GLY A 231 19.01 11.11 14.81
C GLY A 231 19.75 12.17 13.99
N SER A 232 21.01 11.87 13.63
CA SER A 232 21.85 12.71 12.79
C SER A 232 21.37 12.65 11.33
N LEU A 233 20.88 13.77 10.80
CA LEU A 233 20.49 13.89 9.40
C LEU A 233 21.69 13.69 8.47
N LYS A 234 22.87 14.18 8.87
CA LYS A 234 24.10 14.04 8.09
C LYS A 234 24.51 12.59 7.94
N ASN A 235 24.44 11.80 9.03
CA ASN A 235 24.76 10.37 8.97
C ASN A 235 23.79 9.61 8.05
N THR A 236 22.49 9.88 8.16
CA THR A 236 21.47 9.27 7.28
C THR A 236 21.73 9.58 5.81
N LEU A 237 22.07 10.84 5.50
CA LEU A 237 22.36 11.27 4.14
C LEU A 237 23.65 10.63 3.59
N VAL A 238 24.72 10.62 4.38
CA VAL A 238 26.01 10.01 3.99
C VAL A 238 25.85 8.51 3.73
N GLN A 239 25.08 7.80 4.53
CA GLN A 239 24.79 6.38 4.29
C GLN A 239 24.04 6.17 2.98
N ALA A 240 23.08 7.02 2.66
CA ALA A 240 22.35 6.95 1.39
C ALA A 240 23.28 7.23 0.19
N VAL A 241 24.16 8.21 0.27
CA VAL A 241 25.19 8.49 -0.76
C VAL A 241 26.09 7.27 -0.95
N ASN A 242 26.59 6.68 0.14
CA ASN A 242 27.45 5.49 0.07
C ASN A 242 26.74 4.30 -0.61
N SER A 243 25.43 4.16 -0.42
CA SER A 243 24.65 3.07 -1.03
C SER A 243 24.57 3.16 -2.56
N VAL A 244 24.64 4.35 -3.14
CA VAL A 244 24.58 4.58 -4.59
C VAL A 244 25.95 4.86 -5.22
N TYR A 245 26.98 5.01 -4.40
CA TYR A 245 28.30 5.46 -4.84
C TYR A 245 28.90 4.60 -5.96
N MET A 246 28.83 3.27 -5.85
CA MET A 246 29.38 2.39 -6.87
C MET A 246 28.68 2.56 -8.22
N LYS A 247 27.36 2.69 -8.23
CA LYS A 247 26.59 2.95 -9.45
C LYS A 247 26.93 4.29 -10.09
N ALA A 248 27.13 5.33 -9.27
CA ALA A 248 27.55 6.64 -9.74
C ALA A 248 28.97 6.58 -10.33
N TYR A 249 29.90 5.89 -9.64
CA TYR A 249 31.27 5.71 -10.09
C TYR A 249 31.35 4.99 -11.44
N GLU A 250 30.59 3.92 -11.64
CA GLU A 250 30.51 3.19 -12.92
C GLU A 250 30.09 4.07 -14.09
N LYS A 251 29.25 5.09 -13.84
CA LYS A 251 28.82 6.08 -14.81
C LYS A 251 29.70 7.34 -14.85
N SER A 252 30.77 7.40 -14.06
CA SER A 252 31.59 8.60 -13.89
C SER A 252 30.77 9.83 -13.48
N ILE A 253 29.75 9.63 -12.64
CA ILE A 253 28.92 10.69 -12.07
C ILE A 253 29.51 11.07 -10.73
N ASP A 254 29.74 12.37 -10.53
CA ASP A 254 30.22 12.91 -9.26
C ASP A 254 29.03 13.23 -8.35
N ILE A 255 29.14 12.88 -7.05
CA ILE A 255 28.12 13.24 -6.06
C ILE A 255 28.73 14.20 -5.07
N SER A 256 28.32 15.46 -5.15
CA SER A 256 28.78 16.51 -4.24
C SER A 256 27.73 16.80 -3.15
N LEU A 257 28.20 16.94 -1.94
CA LEU A 257 27.39 17.34 -0.79
C LEU A 257 27.90 18.69 -0.28
N ASP A 258 27.05 19.72 -0.37
CA ASP A 258 27.39 21.04 0.17
C ASP A 258 27.66 20.92 1.67
N GLU A 259 28.65 21.67 2.16
CA GLU A 259 29.04 21.63 3.56
C GLU A 259 27.92 22.21 4.45
N PHE A 260 27.46 21.42 5.41
CA PHE A 260 26.46 21.85 6.40
C PHE A 260 26.79 21.29 7.79
N GLN A 261 26.33 21.99 8.82
CA GLN A 261 26.45 21.50 10.19
C GLN A 261 25.48 20.34 10.40
N ASP A 262 25.93 19.29 11.10
CA ASP A 262 25.05 18.19 11.44
C ASP A 262 23.93 18.65 12.39
N VAL A 263 22.71 18.32 12.05
CA VAL A 263 21.51 18.66 12.81
C VAL A 263 20.84 17.38 13.27
N GLN A 264 20.56 17.32 14.56
CA GLN A 264 19.74 16.24 15.12
C GLN A 264 18.26 16.59 14.91
N ILE A 265 17.53 15.74 14.21
CA ILE A 265 16.10 15.88 13.97
C ILE A 265 15.36 14.59 14.29
N VAL A 266 14.06 14.71 14.55
CA VAL A 266 13.20 13.54 14.76
C VAL A 266 12.84 12.93 13.41
N HIS A 267 13.46 11.78 13.09
CA HIS A 267 13.18 11.04 11.86
C HIS A 267 13.51 9.57 12.04
N ASP A 268 12.91 8.72 11.22
CA ASP A 268 13.32 7.33 11.11
C ASP A 268 14.52 7.23 10.17
N SER A 269 15.72 7.04 10.72
CA SER A 269 16.96 7.05 9.93
C SER A 269 16.97 5.99 8.83
N LYS A 270 16.38 4.82 9.07
CA LYS A 270 16.30 3.74 8.09
C LYS A 270 15.40 4.13 6.91
N TRP A 271 14.17 4.54 7.20
CA TRP A 271 13.19 4.85 6.16
C TRP A 271 13.47 6.18 5.46
N THR A 272 14.02 7.16 6.18
CA THR A 272 14.51 8.41 5.56
C THR A 272 15.73 8.14 4.67
N GLY A 273 16.62 7.26 5.10
CA GLY A 273 17.72 6.78 4.25
C GLY A 273 17.22 6.15 2.95
N GLU A 274 16.18 5.31 3.02
CA GLU A 274 15.53 4.70 1.85
C GLU A 274 14.94 5.76 0.90
N VAL A 275 14.35 6.84 1.44
CA VAL A 275 13.88 7.99 0.62
C VAL A 275 15.04 8.60 -0.15
N PHE A 276 16.16 8.88 0.50
CA PHE A 276 17.33 9.48 -0.13
C PHE A 276 17.96 8.55 -1.19
N VAL A 277 18.05 7.25 -0.88
CA VAL A 277 18.53 6.24 -1.85
C VAL A 277 17.63 6.21 -3.08
N ASN A 278 16.32 6.22 -2.93
CA ASN A 278 15.37 6.23 -4.06
C ASN A 278 15.52 7.48 -4.95
N ILE A 279 15.77 8.64 -4.35
CA ILE A 279 16.01 9.89 -5.10
C ILE A 279 17.36 9.84 -5.81
N LEU A 280 18.43 9.45 -5.11
CA LEU A 280 19.78 9.39 -5.64
C LEU A 280 19.94 8.30 -6.71
N ASP A 281 19.33 7.12 -6.53
CA ASP A 281 19.33 6.07 -7.55
C ASP A 281 18.65 6.55 -8.85
N ASN A 282 17.55 7.28 -8.73
CA ASN A 282 16.92 7.93 -9.88
C ASN A 282 17.84 8.99 -10.51
N ALA A 283 18.49 9.84 -9.72
CA ALA A 283 19.41 10.84 -10.22
C ALA A 283 20.57 10.20 -11.00
N VAL A 284 21.22 9.16 -10.45
CA VAL A 284 22.30 8.42 -11.12
C VAL A 284 21.79 7.73 -12.39
N LYS A 285 20.60 7.16 -12.34
CA LYS A 285 20.01 6.41 -13.44
C LYS A 285 19.70 7.29 -14.65
N TYR A 286 19.11 8.45 -14.42
CA TYR A 286 18.61 9.34 -15.47
C TYR A 286 19.56 10.45 -15.87
N SER A 287 20.68 10.61 -15.16
CA SER A 287 21.75 11.52 -15.57
C SER A 287 22.66 10.89 -16.63
N PRO A 288 23.18 11.69 -17.58
CA PRO A 288 24.24 11.26 -18.47
C PRO A 288 25.54 10.93 -17.73
N GLU A 289 26.43 10.21 -18.39
CA GLU A 289 27.79 9.99 -17.89
C GLU A 289 28.53 11.33 -17.77
N HIS A 290 29.50 11.38 -16.86
CA HIS A 290 30.36 12.55 -16.62
C HIS A 290 29.63 13.83 -16.18
N THR A 291 28.55 13.65 -15.41
CA THR A 291 27.76 14.74 -14.82
C THR A 291 27.93 14.80 -13.31
N GLU A 292 27.36 15.84 -12.69
CA GLU A 292 27.37 16.03 -11.24
C GLU A 292 25.94 15.91 -10.67
N ILE A 293 25.81 15.24 -9.52
CA ILE A 293 24.62 15.29 -8.67
C ILE A 293 24.98 16.09 -7.43
N ARG A 294 24.33 17.24 -7.24
CA ARG A 294 24.59 18.12 -6.10
C ARG A 294 23.51 17.99 -5.04
N ILE A 295 23.93 17.82 -3.79
CA ILE A 295 23.05 17.77 -2.64
C ILE A 295 23.27 19.02 -1.79
N ARG A 296 22.19 19.78 -1.56
CA ARG A 296 22.21 20.96 -0.72
C ARG A 296 21.27 20.76 0.46
N VAL A 297 21.73 21.12 1.65
CA VAL A 297 20.93 21.07 2.87
C VAL A 297 20.79 22.47 3.44
N THR A 298 19.56 22.91 3.62
CA THR A 298 19.24 24.24 4.15
C THR A 298 18.39 24.10 5.40
N GLU A 299 18.83 24.69 6.47
CA GLU A 299 18.08 24.75 7.70
C GLU A 299 17.07 25.91 7.66
N LEU A 300 15.78 25.59 7.73
CA LEU A 300 14.70 26.57 7.85
C LEU A 300 14.20 26.66 9.31
N ALA A 301 13.32 27.61 9.58
CA ALA A 301 12.82 27.83 10.95
C ALA A 301 12.14 26.59 11.56
N THR A 302 11.34 25.85 10.79
CA THR A 302 10.51 24.72 11.25
C THR A 302 10.90 23.37 10.68
N CYS A 303 11.71 23.34 9.62
CA CYS A 303 12.08 22.12 8.92
C CYS A 303 13.51 22.20 8.36
N MET A 304 14.05 21.04 8.02
CA MET A 304 15.22 20.91 7.15
C MET A 304 14.74 20.74 5.72
N MET A 305 15.36 21.47 4.78
CA MET A 305 15.13 21.35 3.35
C MET A 305 16.36 20.74 2.70
N LEU A 306 16.16 19.66 1.96
CA LEU A 306 17.20 18.98 1.20
C LEU A 306 16.86 19.07 -0.28
N GLU A 307 17.81 19.48 -1.08
CA GLU A 307 17.71 19.59 -2.53
C GLU A 307 18.68 18.62 -3.16
N PHE A 308 18.16 17.75 -4.02
CA PHE A 308 18.93 16.80 -4.82
C PHE A 308 18.83 17.26 -6.28
N ILE A 309 19.92 17.82 -6.78
CA ILE A 309 19.97 18.48 -8.09
C ILE A 309 20.73 17.57 -9.04
N ASP A 310 20.06 17.05 -10.06
CA ASP A 310 20.65 16.24 -11.12
C ASP A 310 20.72 16.98 -12.46
N GLN A 311 21.52 16.47 -13.38
CA GLN A 311 21.65 16.96 -14.75
C GLN A 311 21.01 16.01 -15.77
N GLY A 312 19.95 15.31 -15.35
CA GLY A 312 19.21 14.38 -16.19
C GLY A 312 18.35 15.04 -17.26
N THR A 313 17.51 14.24 -17.91
CA THR A 313 16.66 14.71 -19.03
C THR A 313 15.56 15.70 -18.62
N GLY A 314 15.39 15.93 -17.31
CA GLY A 314 14.33 16.77 -16.75
C GLY A 314 12.95 16.10 -16.79
N ILE A 315 12.11 16.45 -15.83
CA ILE A 315 10.72 16.01 -15.74
C ILE A 315 9.84 17.17 -16.22
N PRO A 316 8.98 16.97 -17.24
CA PRO A 316 8.06 18.02 -17.68
C PRO A 316 7.18 18.48 -16.53
N ALA A 317 6.87 19.79 -16.46
CA ALA A 317 6.04 20.36 -15.39
C ALA A 317 4.67 19.66 -15.25
N GLU A 318 4.11 19.20 -16.36
CA GLU A 318 2.85 18.46 -16.42
C GLU A 318 2.94 17.08 -15.75
N GLU A 319 4.15 16.50 -15.72
CA GLU A 319 4.41 15.18 -15.12
C GLU A 319 4.89 15.29 -13.67
N ALA A 320 5.29 16.46 -13.18
CA ALA A 320 5.91 16.67 -11.88
C ALA A 320 5.08 16.11 -10.68
N HIS A 321 3.77 16.14 -10.76
CA HIS A 321 2.89 15.55 -9.74
C HIS A 321 2.66 14.04 -9.96
N ARG A 322 2.82 13.56 -11.20
CA ARG A 322 2.55 12.17 -11.60
C ARG A 322 3.70 11.24 -11.26
N VAL A 323 4.95 11.73 -11.23
CA VAL A 323 6.14 10.92 -10.92
C VAL A 323 6.09 10.30 -9.51
N PHE A 324 5.24 10.82 -8.63
CA PHE A 324 4.97 10.28 -7.30
C PHE A 324 3.76 9.34 -7.24
N GLN A 325 3.14 9.01 -8.39
CA GLN A 325 2.09 7.99 -8.47
C GLN A 325 2.71 6.60 -8.59
N ARG A 326 2.01 5.60 -8.08
CA ARG A 326 2.44 4.20 -8.16
C ARG A 326 2.59 3.76 -9.61
N PHE A 327 3.69 3.06 -9.91
CA PHE A 327 3.99 2.49 -11.23
C PHE A 327 4.06 3.52 -12.36
N TYR A 328 4.03 4.80 -12.04
CA TYR A 328 4.16 5.82 -13.04
C TYR A 328 5.62 5.90 -13.54
N ARG A 329 5.75 5.93 -14.84
CA ARG A 329 7.01 6.16 -15.55
C ARG A 329 6.77 7.19 -16.65
N GLY A 330 7.67 8.14 -16.78
CA GLY A 330 7.59 9.17 -17.82
C GLY A 330 7.47 8.55 -19.21
N ASN A 331 6.83 9.28 -20.12
CA ASN A 331 6.60 8.82 -21.50
C ASN A 331 7.80 8.93 -22.42
N GLN A 332 8.88 9.59 -21.98
CA GLN A 332 10.10 9.79 -22.76
C GLN A 332 10.75 8.45 -23.12
N GLU A 333 11.21 8.32 -24.33
CA GLU A 333 11.81 7.07 -24.85
C GLU A 333 13.02 6.61 -24.05
N TYR A 334 13.84 7.56 -23.58
CA TYR A 334 14.98 7.29 -22.71
C TYR A 334 14.54 6.68 -21.38
N VAL A 335 13.46 7.19 -20.75
CA VAL A 335 12.91 6.67 -19.49
C VAL A 335 12.35 5.26 -19.66
N LYS A 336 11.74 4.96 -20.82
CA LYS A 336 11.22 3.62 -21.11
C LYS A 336 12.32 2.57 -21.26
N LYS A 337 13.50 2.95 -21.73
CA LYS A 337 14.66 2.05 -21.88
C LYS A 337 15.37 1.75 -20.55
N GLN A 338 15.19 2.60 -19.55
CA GLN A 338 15.82 2.37 -18.24
C GLN A 338 15.01 1.36 -17.42
N GLU A 339 15.67 0.54 -16.63
CA GLU A 339 15.00 -0.36 -15.69
C GLU A 339 14.29 0.41 -14.58
N GLY A 340 13.21 -0.13 -14.02
CA GLY A 340 12.54 0.40 -12.83
C GLY A 340 11.07 0.08 -12.76
N SER A 341 10.59 -0.11 -11.54
CA SER A 341 9.21 -0.45 -11.21
C SER A 341 8.25 0.76 -11.20
N GLY A 342 8.78 2.01 -11.14
CA GLY A 342 7.95 3.20 -10.94
C GLY A 342 7.35 3.33 -9.53
N VAL A 343 7.94 2.64 -8.54
CA VAL A 343 7.44 2.60 -7.15
C VAL A 343 8.31 3.44 -6.20
N GLY A 344 9.60 3.62 -6.49
CA GLY A 344 10.55 4.25 -5.58
C GLY A 344 10.15 5.66 -5.13
N LEU A 345 9.75 6.54 -6.04
CA LEU A 345 9.31 7.91 -5.69
C LEU A 345 7.96 7.92 -4.97
N TYR A 346 7.05 7.02 -5.31
CA TYR A 346 5.81 6.84 -4.55
C TYR A 346 6.09 6.42 -3.10
N LEU A 347 6.96 5.43 -2.90
CA LEU A 347 7.40 4.98 -1.58
C LEU A 347 8.07 6.12 -0.80
N ALA A 348 8.98 6.86 -1.44
CA ALA A 348 9.64 8.01 -0.85
C ALA A 348 8.63 9.06 -0.35
N ARG A 349 7.62 9.38 -1.15
CA ARG A 349 6.56 10.30 -0.78
C ARG A 349 5.76 9.79 0.42
N LYS A 350 5.37 8.52 0.41
CA LYS A 350 4.59 7.91 1.50
C LYS A 350 5.36 7.87 2.82
N ILE A 351 6.64 7.50 2.79
CA ILE A 351 7.51 7.52 3.97
C ILE A 351 7.62 8.93 4.56
N LEU A 352 7.75 9.94 3.70
CA LEU A 352 7.83 11.32 4.15
C LEU A 352 6.49 11.83 4.72
N GLU A 353 5.36 11.51 4.07
CA GLU A 353 4.02 11.87 4.55
C GLU A 353 3.77 11.33 5.97
N GLU A 354 4.17 10.09 6.27
CA GLU A 354 4.09 9.49 7.62
C GLU A 354 4.97 10.22 8.65
N GLN A 355 6.07 10.81 8.21
CA GLN A 355 6.96 11.62 9.05
C GLN A 355 6.63 13.13 8.99
N LYS A 356 5.47 13.51 8.44
CA LYS A 356 5.03 14.91 8.25
C LYS A 356 6.00 15.73 7.38
N GLY A 357 6.82 15.06 6.59
CA GLY A 357 7.68 15.65 5.58
C GLY A 357 6.97 15.80 4.24
N THR A 358 7.66 16.40 3.28
CA THR A 358 7.14 16.54 1.90
C THR A 358 8.24 16.27 0.88
N ILE A 359 7.83 15.90 -0.33
CA ILE A 359 8.71 15.81 -1.49
C ILE A 359 8.04 16.46 -2.70
N CYS A 360 8.80 17.23 -3.45
CA CYS A 360 8.40 17.73 -4.75
C CYS A 360 9.58 17.73 -5.71
N VAL A 361 9.30 17.87 -7.00
CA VAL A 361 10.32 18.02 -8.04
C VAL A 361 10.12 19.36 -8.78
N LYS A 362 11.23 20.02 -9.08
CA LYS A 362 11.29 21.26 -9.85
C LYS A 362 12.30 21.08 -10.97
N VAL A 363 12.20 21.87 -12.01
CA VAL A 363 13.25 21.95 -13.02
C VAL A 363 14.46 22.62 -12.40
N ALA A 364 15.64 22.03 -12.55
CA ALA A 364 16.88 22.65 -12.10
C ALA A 364 17.28 23.85 -13.00
N PRO A 365 17.94 24.90 -12.46
CA PRO A 365 18.29 26.08 -13.23
C PRO A 365 19.18 25.80 -14.43
N GLU A 366 20.04 24.80 -14.35
CA GLU A 366 21.00 24.38 -15.38
C GLU A 366 20.48 23.24 -16.28
N GLY A 367 19.20 22.92 -16.17
CA GLY A 367 18.59 21.71 -16.76
C GLY A 367 18.62 20.53 -15.78
N GLY A 368 17.84 19.49 -16.08
CA GLY A 368 17.67 18.35 -15.17
C GLY A 368 16.59 18.58 -14.11
N ASN A 369 16.69 17.89 -12.99
CA ASN A 369 15.69 17.94 -11.92
C ASN A 369 16.28 18.44 -10.60
N ASN A 370 15.45 19.08 -9.80
CA ASN A 370 15.72 19.39 -8.41
C ASN A 370 14.62 18.74 -7.56
N PHE A 371 14.93 17.62 -6.91
CA PHE A 371 14.04 17.01 -5.93
C PHE A 371 14.23 17.70 -4.58
N VAL A 372 13.16 18.29 -4.08
CA VAL A 372 13.15 19.02 -2.81
C VAL A 372 12.40 18.22 -1.77
N VAL A 373 13.11 17.83 -0.73
CA VAL A 373 12.57 17.12 0.44
C VAL A 373 12.52 18.05 1.64
N THR A 374 11.44 18.03 2.39
CA THR A 374 11.38 18.72 3.69
C THR A 374 11.11 17.72 4.81
N LEU A 375 11.83 17.88 5.91
CA LEU A 375 11.63 17.11 7.15
C LEU A 375 11.43 18.07 8.32
N PRO A 376 10.41 17.88 9.17
CA PRO A 376 10.21 18.73 10.33
C PRO A 376 11.37 18.54 11.33
N LYS A 377 11.69 19.60 12.07
CA LYS A 377 12.74 19.54 13.11
C LYS A 377 12.26 18.87 14.40
N LYS A 378 10.94 18.86 14.64
CA LYS A 378 10.26 18.31 15.82
C LYS A 378 9.07 17.46 15.43
#